data_4b89e87285b8aeaed50e132d3d0f724c
#
_entry.id   4b89e87285b8aeaed50e132d3d0f724c
#
_cell.length_a   1.000
_cell.length_b   1.000
_cell.length_c   1.000
_cell.angle_alpha   90.00
_cell.angle_beta   90.00
_cell.angle_gamma   90.00
#
_symmetry.space_group_name_H-M   'P 1'
#
loop_
_entity.id
_entity.type
_entity.pdbx_description
1 polymer ?
#
loop_
_entity_poly.entity_id
_entity_poly.type
_entity_poly.pdbx_seq_one_letter_code
_entity_poly.pdbx_strand_id
1 'polypeptide(L)'
;MGRTARALLTGVPHLVAVTPALVTALVAADRMPVEPATRFTFDGTAVSTMPYAAMVASIAALGVALALVFGAMGARPTAARVSSVDTARFFGAVSWATAGLLGSVLYAATAANVDAASAAEATLPAGRLLIAVGVAVVAGAVGDLVTPSLPPAPEEPAGA
;
A
#
# COMPACT_ATOMS: atom_id res chain seq x y z
N MET A 1 9.33 -21.18 6.77
CA MET A 1 8.05 -20.61 6.29
C MET A 1 7.80 -21.07 4.86
N GLY A 2 6.61 -21.61 4.54
CA GLY A 2 6.26 -22.09 3.20
C GLY A 2 6.04 -20.96 2.19
N ARG A 3 6.05 -21.30 0.90
CA ARG A 3 5.86 -20.38 -0.23
C ARG A 3 4.55 -19.58 -0.12
N THR A 4 3.43 -20.26 0.18
CA THR A 4 2.11 -19.66 0.33
C THR A 4 2.07 -18.64 1.47
N ALA A 5 2.64 -18.96 2.62
CA ALA A 5 2.66 -18.06 3.76
C ALA A 5 3.45 -16.77 3.47
N ARG A 6 4.56 -16.85 2.71
CA ARG A 6 5.30 -15.66 2.26
C ARG A 6 4.49 -14.82 1.29
N ALA A 7 3.81 -15.46 0.33
CA ALA A 7 2.93 -14.77 -0.61
C ALA A 7 1.83 -14.00 0.11
N LEU A 8 1.19 -14.61 1.10
CA LEU A 8 0.14 -13.97 1.90
C LEU A 8 0.70 -12.81 2.74
N LEU A 9 1.86 -13.01 3.39
CA LEU A 9 2.47 -11.98 4.23
C LEU A 9 2.82 -10.70 3.45
N THR A 10 3.17 -10.83 2.17
CA THR A 10 3.51 -9.69 1.32
C THR A 10 2.35 -9.18 0.48
N GLY A 11 1.36 -10.01 0.15
CA GLY A 11 0.23 -9.61 -0.67
C GLY A 11 -0.95 -9.03 0.12
N VAL A 12 -1.35 -9.69 1.22
CA VAL A 12 -2.53 -9.32 2.02
C VAL A 12 -2.48 -7.88 2.55
N PRO A 13 -1.34 -7.31 2.97
CA PRO A 13 -1.28 -5.93 3.44
C PRO A 13 -1.84 -4.92 2.45
N HIS A 14 -1.69 -5.13 1.15
CA HIS A 14 -2.22 -4.23 0.12
C HIS A 14 -3.74 -4.25 0.04
N LEU A 15 -4.39 -5.40 0.23
CA LEU A 15 -5.86 -5.49 0.30
C LEU A 15 -6.39 -4.81 1.56
N VAL A 16 -5.73 -5.04 2.70
CA VAL A 16 -6.11 -4.42 3.97
C VAL A 16 -5.94 -2.90 3.90
N ALA A 17 -4.86 -2.43 3.30
CA ALA A 17 -4.54 -1.00 3.23
C ALA A 17 -5.54 -0.18 2.40
N VAL A 18 -6.13 -0.75 1.33
CA VAL A 18 -7.12 -0.04 0.52
C VAL A 18 -8.54 -0.08 1.12
N THR A 19 -8.77 -0.95 2.10
CA THR A 19 -10.11 -1.14 2.71
C THR A 19 -10.66 0.15 3.31
N PRO A 20 -9.91 0.99 4.06
CA PRO A 20 -10.45 2.24 4.60
C PRO A 20 -10.94 3.20 3.50
N ALA A 21 -10.21 3.31 2.39
CA ALA A 21 -10.64 4.15 1.26
C ALA A 21 -11.92 3.62 0.61
N LEU A 22 -12.00 2.31 0.38
CA LEU A 22 -13.21 1.68 -0.18
C LEU A 22 -14.41 1.82 0.75
N VAL A 23 -14.24 1.54 2.04
CA VAL A 23 -15.32 1.68 3.03
C VAL A 23 -15.80 3.14 3.08
N THR A 24 -14.89 4.11 3.12
CA THR A 24 -15.25 5.53 3.12
C THR A 24 -16.01 5.90 1.85
N ALA A 25 -15.54 5.49 0.68
CA ALA A 25 -16.23 5.74 -0.58
C ALA A 25 -17.66 5.15 -0.57
N LEU A 26 -17.82 3.91 -0.14
CA LEU A 26 -19.12 3.22 -0.16
C LEU A 26 -20.10 3.78 0.89
N VAL A 27 -19.62 4.07 2.10
CA VAL A 27 -20.48 4.58 3.19
C VAL A 27 -20.87 6.04 2.97
N ALA A 28 -20.04 6.84 2.32
CA ALA A 28 -20.30 8.23 2.03
C ALA A 28 -20.72 8.48 0.56
N ALA A 29 -21.22 7.46 -0.14
CA ALA A 29 -21.52 7.54 -1.58
C ALA A 29 -22.48 8.67 -1.96
N ASP A 30 -23.50 8.91 -1.15
CA ASP A 30 -24.49 9.99 -1.29
C ASP A 30 -23.97 11.39 -0.93
N ARG A 31 -22.80 11.44 -0.31
CA ARG A 31 -22.10 12.66 0.14
C ARG A 31 -20.88 12.98 -0.71
N MET A 32 -20.67 12.23 -1.78
CA MET A 32 -19.56 12.42 -2.71
C MET A 32 -20.04 13.18 -3.96
N PRO A 33 -19.19 14.03 -4.56
CA PRO A 33 -19.49 14.60 -5.86
C PRO A 33 -19.59 13.50 -6.93
N VAL A 34 -20.36 13.76 -8.00
CA VAL A 34 -20.53 12.85 -9.14
C VAL A 34 -19.19 12.47 -9.78
N GLU A 35 -18.30 13.47 -9.82
CA GLU A 35 -16.92 13.34 -10.30
C GLU A 35 -15.95 13.75 -9.19
N PRO A 36 -15.56 12.81 -8.30
CA PRO A 36 -14.60 13.08 -7.23
C PRO A 36 -13.23 13.51 -7.77
N ALA A 37 -12.55 14.36 -7.00
CA ALA A 37 -11.15 14.70 -7.23
C ALA A 37 -10.27 13.47 -6.97
N THR A 38 -9.34 13.17 -7.89
CA THR A 38 -8.47 11.98 -7.81
C THR A 38 -6.99 12.34 -7.83
N ARG A 39 -6.65 13.56 -8.25
CA ARG A 39 -5.29 14.07 -8.20
C ARG A 39 -5.30 15.46 -7.55
N PHE A 40 -4.28 15.67 -6.72
CA PHE A 40 -4.08 16.90 -5.99
C PHE A 40 -2.66 17.40 -6.22
N THR A 41 -2.49 18.71 -6.25
CA THR A 41 -1.18 19.37 -6.21
C THR A 41 -0.59 19.29 -4.81
N PHE A 42 0.67 19.69 -4.64
CA PHE A 42 1.33 19.70 -3.32
C PHE A 42 0.70 20.72 -2.33
N ASP A 43 0.04 21.75 -2.82
CA ASP A 43 -0.74 22.69 -2.01
C ASP A 43 -2.14 22.17 -1.65
N GLY A 44 -2.48 20.96 -2.13
CA GLY A 44 -3.74 20.29 -1.82
C GLY A 44 -4.90 20.63 -2.74
N THR A 45 -4.67 21.38 -3.83
CA THR A 45 -5.71 21.75 -4.80
C THR A 45 -6.00 20.58 -5.74
N ALA A 46 -7.28 20.29 -5.98
CA ALA A 46 -7.71 19.27 -6.93
C ALA A 46 -7.41 19.69 -8.38
N VAL A 47 -6.83 18.76 -9.18
CA VAL A 47 -6.44 19.03 -10.58
C VAL A 47 -6.99 18.03 -11.58
N SER A 48 -7.59 16.94 -11.11
CA SER A 48 -8.18 15.91 -11.97
C SER A 48 -9.33 15.21 -11.27
N THR A 49 -10.34 14.86 -12.05
CA THR A 49 -11.54 14.15 -11.60
C THR A 49 -11.71 12.85 -12.37
N MET A 50 -12.56 11.98 -11.87
CA MET A 50 -13.11 10.83 -12.62
C MET A 50 -14.49 10.49 -12.09
N PRO A 51 -15.33 9.78 -12.86
CA PRO A 51 -16.62 9.31 -12.37
C PRO A 51 -16.47 8.47 -11.09
N TYR A 52 -17.38 8.66 -10.13
CA TYR A 52 -17.34 7.99 -8.82
C TYR A 52 -17.13 6.47 -8.93
N ALA A 53 -17.90 5.80 -9.83
CA ALA A 53 -17.77 4.35 -10.03
C ALA A 53 -16.36 3.95 -10.51
N ALA A 54 -15.76 4.77 -11.38
CA ALA A 54 -14.39 4.55 -11.88
C ALA A 54 -13.36 4.72 -10.76
N MET A 55 -13.55 5.69 -9.86
CA MET A 55 -12.70 5.88 -8.69
C MET A 55 -12.72 4.65 -7.78
N VAL A 56 -13.91 4.17 -7.41
CA VAL A 56 -14.07 2.98 -6.56
C VAL A 56 -13.44 1.74 -7.22
N ALA A 57 -13.71 1.52 -8.52
CA ALA A 57 -13.13 0.41 -9.26
C ALA A 57 -11.59 0.50 -9.35
N SER A 58 -11.05 1.71 -9.52
CA SER A 58 -9.60 1.93 -9.59
C SER A 58 -8.91 1.63 -8.26
N ILE A 59 -9.49 2.05 -7.13
CA ILE A 59 -8.96 1.76 -5.79
C ILE A 59 -8.94 0.23 -5.56
N ALA A 60 -10.03 -0.46 -5.87
CA ALA A 60 -10.12 -1.91 -5.72
C ALA A 60 -9.11 -2.64 -6.63
N ALA A 61 -9.06 -2.26 -7.90
CA ALA A 61 -8.14 -2.85 -8.89
C ALA A 61 -6.68 -2.66 -8.50
N LEU A 62 -6.31 -1.46 -8.00
CA LEU A 62 -4.96 -1.18 -7.53
C LEU A 62 -4.59 -2.07 -6.33
N GLY A 63 -5.47 -2.20 -5.34
CA GLY A 63 -5.25 -3.08 -4.19
C GLY A 63 -5.02 -4.54 -4.61
N VAL A 64 -5.86 -5.06 -5.52
CA VAL A 64 -5.72 -6.42 -6.05
C VAL A 64 -4.43 -6.58 -6.86
N ALA A 65 -4.12 -5.65 -7.75
CA ALA A 65 -2.92 -5.69 -8.58
C ALA A 65 -1.64 -5.72 -7.71
N LEU A 66 -1.56 -4.84 -6.71
CA LEU A 66 -0.42 -4.82 -5.78
C LEU A 66 -0.35 -6.09 -4.94
N ALA A 67 -1.46 -6.59 -4.43
CA ALA A 67 -1.50 -7.86 -3.70
C ALA A 67 -0.98 -9.02 -4.54
N LEU A 68 -1.35 -9.10 -5.82
CA LEU A 68 -0.87 -10.13 -6.75
C LEU A 68 0.63 -9.97 -7.04
N VAL A 69 1.09 -8.75 -7.32
CA VAL A 69 2.50 -8.47 -7.63
C VAL A 69 3.39 -8.80 -6.43
N PHE A 70 3.11 -8.22 -5.26
CA PHE A 70 3.90 -8.45 -4.07
C PHE A 70 3.77 -9.89 -3.56
N GLY A 71 2.59 -10.49 -3.64
CA GLY A 71 2.37 -11.89 -3.31
C GLY A 71 3.17 -12.83 -4.23
N ALA A 72 3.17 -12.59 -5.54
CA ALA A 72 3.96 -13.38 -6.49
C ALA A 72 5.47 -13.21 -6.27
N MET A 73 5.93 -12.00 -5.97
CA MET A 73 7.34 -11.75 -5.63
C MET A 73 7.73 -12.44 -4.32
N GLY A 74 6.90 -12.34 -3.28
CA GLY A 74 7.13 -13.02 -2.00
C GLY A 74 7.09 -14.55 -2.09
N ALA A 75 6.36 -15.10 -3.05
CA ALA A 75 6.30 -16.55 -3.31
C ALA A 75 7.58 -17.09 -3.96
N ARG A 76 8.41 -16.26 -4.58
CA ARG A 76 9.64 -16.71 -5.24
C ARG A 76 10.64 -17.19 -4.20
N PRO A 77 11.46 -18.24 -4.51
CA PRO A 77 12.59 -18.59 -3.68
C PRO A 77 13.52 -17.38 -3.63
N THR A 78 13.71 -16.80 -2.46
CA THR A 78 14.75 -15.81 -2.29
C THR A 78 16.08 -16.52 -2.43
N ALA A 79 16.87 -16.16 -3.45
CA ALA A 79 18.27 -16.55 -3.50
C ALA A 79 18.94 -16.16 -2.18
N ALA A 80 19.84 -17.02 -1.72
CA ALA A 80 20.59 -16.84 -0.48
C ALA A 80 21.09 -15.40 -0.31
N ARG A 81 21.21 -14.97 0.95
CA ARG A 81 21.72 -13.65 1.36
C ARG A 81 22.74 -13.08 0.40
N VAL A 82 22.37 -12.01 -0.27
CA VAL A 82 23.34 -11.16 -0.96
C VAL A 82 23.82 -10.16 0.09
N SER A 83 25.02 -10.37 0.62
CA SER A 83 25.64 -9.58 1.70
C SER A 83 24.95 -9.70 3.09
N SER A 84 25.18 -8.75 3.96
CA SER A 84 24.68 -8.71 5.35
C SER A 84 23.19 -8.41 5.49
N VAL A 85 22.47 -8.17 4.38
CA VAL A 85 21.04 -7.82 4.40
C VAL A 85 20.19 -9.08 4.24
N ASP A 86 19.25 -9.29 5.16
CA ASP A 86 18.22 -10.31 5.02
C ASP A 86 17.20 -9.86 3.98
N THR A 87 17.37 -10.34 2.75
CA THR A 87 16.54 -9.96 1.60
C THR A 87 15.05 -10.23 1.84
N ALA A 88 14.69 -11.25 2.61
CA ALA A 88 13.29 -11.56 2.90
C ALA A 88 12.67 -10.50 3.83
N ARG A 89 13.38 -10.13 4.89
CA ARG A 89 12.93 -9.09 5.82
C ARG A 89 12.84 -7.73 5.13
N PHE A 90 13.88 -7.36 4.38
CA PHE A 90 13.87 -6.13 3.60
C PHE A 90 12.68 -6.07 2.64
N PHE A 91 12.41 -7.15 1.91
CA PHE A 91 11.26 -7.22 0.99
C PHE A 91 9.92 -7.13 1.74
N GLY A 92 9.81 -7.79 2.90
CA GLY A 92 8.66 -7.67 3.79
C GLY A 92 8.43 -6.22 4.24
N ALA A 93 9.48 -5.56 4.72
CA ALA A 93 9.43 -4.15 5.12
C ALA A 93 8.97 -3.24 3.99
N VAL A 94 9.55 -3.39 2.79
CA VAL A 94 9.17 -2.60 1.59
C VAL A 94 7.72 -2.84 1.21
N SER A 95 7.25 -4.08 1.21
CA SER A 95 5.86 -4.41 0.88
C SER A 95 4.88 -3.74 1.84
N TRP A 96 5.10 -3.85 3.14
CA TRP A 96 4.24 -3.25 4.16
C TRP A 96 4.30 -1.72 4.15
N ALA A 97 5.49 -1.13 3.96
CA ALA A 97 5.64 0.31 3.82
C ALA A 97 4.86 0.85 2.61
N THR A 98 4.96 0.15 1.46
CA THR A 98 4.22 0.51 0.24
C THR A 98 2.72 0.42 0.46
N ALA A 99 2.23 -0.64 1.11
CA ALA A 99 0.82 -0.80 1.45
C ALA A 99 0.34 0.33 2.36
N GLY A 100 1.08 0.63 3.43
CA GLY A 100 0.75 1.70 4.38
C GLY A 100 0.72 3.08 3.73
N LEU A 101 1.71 3.39 2.89
CA LEU A 101 1.78 4.67 2.17
C LEU A 101 0.59 4.83 1.22
N LEU A 102 0.42 3.88 0.30
CA LEU A 102 -0.63 3.96 -0.72
C LEU A 102 -2.03 3.91 -0.11
N GLY A 103 -2.26 3.04 0.87
CA GLY A 103 -3.55 2.98 1.56
C GLY A 103 -3.91 4.29 2.24
N SER A 104 -2.93 4.92 2.92
CA SER A 104 -3.14 6.21 3.59
C SER A 104 -3.38 7.34 2.61
N VAL A 105 -2.67 7.38 1.48
CA VAL A 105 -2.88 8.39 0.43
C VAL A 105 -4.25 8.21 -0.22
N LEU A 106 -4.64 7.00 -0.57
CA LEU A 106 -5.96 6.70 -1.14
C LEU A 106 -7.08 7.07 -0.18
N TYR A 107 -6.94 6.71 1.11
CA TYR A 107 -7.90 7.10 2.14
C TYR A 107 -8.01 8.62 2.25
N ALA A 108 -6.88 9.34 2.34
CA ALA A 108 -6.87 10.79 2.47
C ALA A 108 -7.50 11.49 1.25
N ALA A 109 -7.20 11.02 0.02
CA ALA A 109 -7.78 11.52 -1.20
C ALA A 109 -9.29 11.24 -1.28
N THR A 110 -9.74 10.05 -0.87
CA THR A 110 -11.15 9.70 -0.83
C THR A 110 -11.89 10.55 0.21
N ALA A 111 -11.34 10.68 1.42
CA ALA A 111 -11.92 11.46 2.50
C ALA A 111 -12.01 12.98 2.18
N ALA A 112 -11.11 13.49 1.34
CA ALA A 112 -11.13 14.88 0.88
C ALA A 112 -12.36 15.22 0.01
N ASN A 113 -13.01 14.22 -0.56
CA ASN A 113 -14.21 14.39 -1.39
C ASN A 113 -15.51 14.28 -0.59
N VAL A 114 -15.47 13.79 0.65
CA VAL A 114 -16.67 13.65 1.47
C VAL A 114 -17.19 15.04 1.84
N ASP A 115 -18.47 15.27 1.60
CA ASP A 115 -19.17 16.57 1.78
C ASP A 115 -18.69 17.70 0.88
N ALA A 116 -17.81 17.45 -0.09
CA ALA A 116 -17.47 18.44 -1.09
C ALA A 116 -18.61 18.57 -2.12
N ALA A 117 -19.13 19.77 -2.34
CA ALA A 117 -20.19 19.98 -3.32
C ALA A 117 -19.70 19.76 -4.77
N SER A 118 -18.39 19.94 -4.99
CA SER A 118 -17.71 19.67 -6.26
C SER A 118 -16.26 19.25 -6.02
N ALA A 119 -15.64 18.67 -7.03
CA ALA A 119 -14.21 18.33 -6.96
C ALA A 119 -13.31 19.56 -6.68
N ALA A 120 -13.71 20.75 -7.10
CA ALA A 120 -12.92 21.97 -6.88
C ALA A 120 -12.86 22.39 -5.39
N GLU A 121 -13.84 21.93 -4.59
CA GLU A 121 -13.88 22.19 -3.15
C GLU A 121 -13.11 21.12 -2.35
N ALA A 122 -12.83 19.99 -2.96
CA ALA A 122 -12.03 18.95 -2.33
C ALA A 122 -10.60 19.44 -2.11
N THR A 123 -10.14 19.43 -0.88
CA THR A 123 -8.79 19.84 -0.52
C THR A 123 -8.06 18.73 0.23
N LEU A 124 -6.80 18.52 -0.11
CA LEU A 124 -5.93 17.54 0.53
C LEU A 124 -4.79 18.25 1.29
N PRO A 125 -4.96 18.56 2.60
CA PRO A 125 -3.92 19.24 3.35
C PRO A 125 -2.59 18.49 3.35
N ALA A 126 -1.48 19.21 3.16
CA ALA A 126 -0.12 18.61 3.14
C ALA A 126 0.21 17.75 4.38
N GLY A 127 -0.36 18.09 5.54
CA GLY A 127 -0.23 17.29 6.76
C GLY A 127 -0.72 15.83 6.61
N ARG A 128 -1.67 15.57 5.73
CA ARG A 128 -2.12 14.20 5.42
C ARG A 128 -1.04 13.37 4.74
N LEU A 129 -0.19 13.98 3.92
CA LEU A 129 0.93 13.30 3.29
C LEU A 129 2.02 12.95 4.32
N LEU A 130 2.26 13.83 5.30
CA LEU A 130 3.19 13.52 6.40
C LEU A 130 2.68 12.35 7.25
N ILE A 131 1.38 12.30 7.53
CA ILE A 131 0.76 11.15 8.21
C ILE A 131 0.95 9.88 7.38
N ALA A 132 0.73 9.93 6.06
CA ALA A 132 0.92 8.79 5.18
C ALA A 132 2.37 8.25 5.20
N VAL A 133 3.37 9.14 5.24
CA VAL A 133 4.78 8.77 5.41
C VAL A 133 5.02 8.13 6.78
N GLY A 134 4.46 8.69 7.85
CA GLY A 134 4.55 8.10 9.18
C GLY A 134 3.95 6.69 9.24
N VAL A 135 2.78 6.48 8.66
CA VAL A 135 2.14 5.16 8.55
C VAL A 135 3.01 4.20 7.74
N ALA A 136 3.63 4.65 6.65
CA ALA A 136 4.53 3.83 5.84
C ALA A 136 5.74 3.35 6.64
N VAL A 137 6.36 4.23 7.43
CA VAL A 137 7.51 3.88 8.28
C VAL A 137 7.11 2.84 9.33
N VAL A 138 5.99 3.06 10.03
CA VAL A 138 5.49 2.11 11.03
C VAL A 138 5.13 0.78 10.39
N ALA A 139 4.41 0.79 9.27
CA ALA A 139 4.06 -0.43 8.56
C ALA A 139 5.31 -1.18 8.08
N GLY A 140 6.32 -0.47 7.55
CA GLY A 140 7.59 -1.07 7.15
C GLY A 140 8.32 -1.74 8.30
N ALA A 141 8.37 -1.08 9.47
CA ALA A 141 8.95 -1.68 10.68
C ALA A 141 8.19 -2.94 11.13
N VAL A 142 6.87 -2.92 11.09
CA VAL A 142 6.06 -4.12 11.37
C VAL A 142 6.36 -5.21 10.35
N GLY A 143 6.43 -4.88 9.06
CA GLY A 143 6.77 -5.82 7.99
C GLY A 143 8.13 -6.49 8.19
N ASP A 144 9.14 -5.74 8.65
CA ASP A 144 10.44 -6.28 9.02
C ASP A 144 10.35 -7.27 10.20
N LEU A 145 9.60 -6.89 11.24
CA LEU A 145 9.46 -7.71 12.44
C LEU A 145 8.70 -9.01 12.22
N VAL A 146 7.63 -8.99 11.38
CA VAL A 146 6.79 -10.18 11.15
C VAL A 146 7.34 -11.09 10.05
N THR A 147 8.32 -10.62 9.25
CA THR A 147 8.95 -11.44 8.20
C THR A 147 10.11 -12.25 8.79
N PRO A 148 10.03 -13.59 8.79
CA PRO A 148 11.10 -14.41 9.34
C PRO A 148 12.41 -14.28 8.54
N SER A 149 13.52 -14.25 9.25
CA SER A 149 14.87 -14.31 8.66
C SER A 149 15.08 -15.60 7.88
N LEU A 150 15.86 -15.51 6.80
CA LEU A 150 16.31 -16.69 6.06
C LEU A 150 17.39 -17.43 6.88
N PRO A 151 17.43 -18.78 6.84
CA PRO A 151 18.54 -19.54 7.39
C PRO A 151 19.87 -19.10 6.75
N PRO A 152 20.98 -19.18 7.48
CA PRO A 152 22.31 -19.00 6.88
C PRO A 152 22.48 -19.94 5.67
N ALA A 153 23.19 -19.45 4.64
CA ALA A 153 23.60 -20.32 3.56
C ALA A 153 24.45 -21.49 4.14
N PRO A 154 24.28 -22.73 3.62
CA PRO A 154 25.19 -23.82 3.99
C PRO A 154 26.63 -23.36 3.75
N GLU A 155 27.51 -23.56 4.74
CA GLU A 155 28.94 -23.34 4.55
C GLU A 155 29.41 -24.27 3.42
N GLU A 156 29.95 -23.70 2.35
CA GLU A 156 30.64 -24.52 1.36
C GLU A 156 31.78 -25.27 2.07
N PRO A 157 31.85 -26.62 1.93
CA PRO A 157 32.93 -27.33 2.55
C PRO A 157 34.28 -26.77 2.06
N ALA A 158 35.08 -26.26 2.98
CA ALA A 158 36.38 -25.70 2.69
C ALA A 158 37.25 -26.83 2.06
N GLY A 159 37.44 -26.76 0.76
CA GLY A 159 38.45 -27.53 0.04
C GLY A 159 38.06 -28.97 -0.26
N ALA A 160 37.57 -29.22 -1.46
CA ALA A 160 37.83 -30.44 -2.19
C ALA A 160 38.76 -30.11 -3.37
#